data_df98daf9c1c15747b8b3e72549469cb6
#
_entry.id   df98daf9c1c15747b8b3e72549469cb6
#
_cell.length_a   1.000
_cell.length_b   1.000
_cell.length_c   1.000
_cell.angle_alpha   90.00
_cell.angle_beta   90.00
_cell.angle_gamma   90.00
#
_symmetry.space_group_name_H-M   'P 1'
#
loop_
_entity.id
_entity.type
_entity.pdbx_description
1 polymer ?
#
loop_
_entity_poly.entity_id
_entity_poly.type
_entity_poly.pdbx_seq_one_letter_code
_entity_poly.pdbx_strand_id
1 'polypeptide(L)'
;MKGLIGRVKPKPKSSAELKLYEAMKAGKEVGDKMWQEAAKKHSWLHFTRHSPYQKIDMTIIERGEGHYLIDSKGRKVIDGLSGLFTCNIGHGRQELADAAQKQMMELDFMPLWSYHHPRAIELSERLLSYAPEGMTRIFFTTGGTEGVESAWKIAKQYFRMTGKPQKHKVISRMTAYHGTSHGALSITGIPAFKQMFEPLVPSAFRVPNTNYYRAPHEFRNEDEFGLWAANRLEEAILFEGPDTVAAFFVEPIQNAGGCFTATKAYFQRIREICTKYDVILVADETITGYGRTGEMFGSQRYDIQPDMMVTAKAITSGAQPLGALYLKEKFFTPFDDGTKTLAHGYTFGGHPVACAVALANLDIYDKEKIVDNVRKNSPVFRKTLEKLYDLPIVGNVRGDGYFFAVEMVKNKETKETLTGPEAEKLLRGFLNTALYEAGLYCRADDRGDPVIQLAPPLTIGPKEFDEIEQILRTVLTEAWKRLNS
;
A
#
# COMPACT_ATOMS: atom_id res chain seq x y z
N MET A 1 45.96 -23.17 18.92
CA MET A 1 46.03 -21.92 18.12
C MET A 1 44.89 -21.00 18.56
N LYS A 2 45.21 -20.04 19.45
CA LYS A 2 44.24 -19.01 19.87
C LYS A 2 44.44 -17.80 18.92
N GLY A 3 43.57 -17.68 17.92
CA GLY A 3 43.58 -16.57 16.99
C GLY A 3 43.03 -15.31 17.65
N LEU A 4 43.81 -14.28 17.69
CA LEU A 4 43.47 -12.92 18.08
C LEU A 4 42.38 -12.37 17.13
N ILE A 5 41.11 -12.40 17.51
CA ILE A 5 40.14 -11.47 16.97
C ILE A 5 40.26 -10.19 17.79
N GLY A 6 41.12 -9.30 17.34
CA GLY A 6 41.18 -7.94 17.87
C GLY A 6 39.83 -7.27 17.70
N ARG A 7 39.10 -7.06 18.82
CA ARG A 7 37.92 -6.19 18.86
C ARG A 7 38.40 -4.77 18.50
N VAL A 8 38.24 -4.41 17.24
CA VAL A 8 38.36 -3.00 16.83
C VAL A 8 37.25 -2.26 17.55
N LYS A 9 37.58 -1.60 18.66
CA LYS A 9 36.65 -0.65 19.28
C LYS A 9 36.37 0.43 18.21
N PRO A 10 35.11 0.68 17.83
CA PRO A 10 34.81 1.76 16.93
C PRO A 10 35.34 3.04 17.54
N LYS A 11 36.17 3.77 16.80
CA LYS A 11 36.60 5.11 17.22
C LYS A 11 35.34 5.97 17.39
N PRO A 12 35.20 6.73 18.49
CA PRO A 12 34.13 7.69 18.61
C PRO A 12 34.20 8.62 17.40
N LYS A 13 33.05 8.84 16.73
CA LYS A 13 32.96 9.77 15.58
C LYS A 13 33.41 11.14 16.05
N SER A 14 34.31 11.79 15.33
CA SER A 14 34.75 13.15 15.65
C SER A 14 33.57 14.11 15.53
N SER A 15 33.56 15.20 16.31
CA SER A 15 32.53 16.25 16.21
C SER A 15 32.40 16.82 14.79
N ALA A 16 33.48 16.80 14.00
CA ALA A 16 33.49 17.17 12.59
C ALA A 16 32.67 16.20 11.70
N GLU A 17 32.38 14.97 12.15
CA GLU A 17 31.57 13.99 11.41
C GLU A 17 30.07 14.11 11.69
N LEU A 18 29.69 14.78 12.78
CA LEU A 18 28.30 14.97 13.22
C LEU A 18 27.90 16.47 13.20
N LYS A 19 28.31 17.19 12.18
CA LYS A 19 28.10 18.65 12.05
C LYS A 19 26.63 19.08 12.25
N LEU A 20 25.68 18.36 11.69
CA LEU A 20 24.26 18.64 11.83
C LEU A 20 23.82 18.51 13.29
N TYR A 21 24.15 17.39 13.95
CA TYR A 21 23.82 17.15 15.34
C TYR A 21 24.40 18.22 16.28
N GLU A 22 25.66 18.60 16.10
CA GLU A 22 26.32 19.62 16.90
C GLU A 22 25.73 21.03 16.67
N ALA A 23 25.34 21.34 15.43
CA ALA A 23 24.66 22.59 15.12
C ALA A 23 23.28 22.68 15.80
N MET A 24 22.47 21.62 15.71
CA MET A 24 21.16 21.55 16.38
C MET A 24 21.30 21.63 17.91
N LYS A 25 22.25 20.91 18.50
CA LYS A 25 22.54 20.93 19.93
C LYS A 25 22.97 22.35 20.39
N ALA A 26 23.66 23.10 19.56
CA ALA A 26 24.05 24.48 19.82
C ALA A 26 22.96 25.51 19.52
N GLY A 27 21.74 25.09 19.15
CA GLY A 27 20.63 25.97 18.78
C GLY A 27 20.89 26.80 17.51
N LYS A 28 21.78 26.34 16.63
CA LYS A 28 22.07 27.04 15.37
C LYS A 28 20.97 26.72 14.34
N GLU A 29 20.67 27.70 13.51
CA GLU A 29 19.80 27.49 12.36
C GLU A 29 20.41 26.46 11.40
N VAL A 30 19.61 25.49 10.97
CA VAL A 30 20.02 24.40 10.10
C VAL A 30 19.35 24.61 8.73
N GLY A 31 20.14 24.90 7.71
CA GLY A 31 19.65 25.07 6.34
C GLY A 31 19.75 23.78 5.50
N ASP A 32 19.13 23.80 4.31
CA ASP A 32 19.05 22.68 3.37
C ASP A 32 20.42 21.99 3.13
N LYS A 33 21.49 22.76 2.96
CA LYS A 33 22.84 22.21 2.73
C LYS A 33 23.29 21.23 3.83
N MET A 34 23.01 21.53 5.10
CA MET A 34 23.37 20.66 6.22
C MET A 34 22.51 19.39 6.24
N TRP A 35 21.22 19.51 5.89
CA TRP A 35 20.35 18.36 5.72
C TRP A 35 20.84 17.43 4.61
N GLN A 36 21.22 17.99 3.44
CA GLN A 36 21.77 17.24 2.31
C GLN A 36 23.05 16.48 2.66
N GLU A 37 24.02 17.15 3.30
CA GLU A 37 25.26 16.50 3.72
C GLU A 37 25.02 15.35 4.71
N ALA A 38 24.16 15.54 5.70
CA ALA A 38 23.85 14.53 6.70
C ALA A 38 23.07 13.35 6.09
N ALA A 39 22.08 13.63 5.24
CA ALA A 39 21.26 12.60 4.58
C ALA A 39 22.13 11.72 3.67
N LYS A 40 22.95 12.30 2.79
CA LYS A 40 23.87 11.56 1.91
C LYS A 40 24.85 10.67 2.69
N LYS A 41 25.25 11.09 3.88
CA LYS A 41 26.25 10.38 4.68
C LYS A 41 25.67 9.32 5.62
N HIS A 42 24.47 9.57 6.17
CA HIS A 42 23.96 8.79 7.30
C HIS A 42 22.64 8.09 7.08
N SER A 43 21.83 8.50 6.08
CA SER A 43 20.52 7.91 5.83
C SER A 43 20.54 6.89 4.70
N TRP A 44 19.78 5.80 4.87
CA TRP A 44 19.55 4.81 3.83
C TRP A 44 18.07 4.88 3.40
N LEU A 45 17.80 5.42 2.22
CA LEU A 45 16.45 5.54 1.68
C LEU A 45 15.94 4.16 1.21
N HIS A 46 14.67 3.88 1.48
CA HIS A 46 14.02 2.63 1.11
C HIS A 46 13.70 2.61 -0.40
N PHE A 47 13.88 1.46 -1.07
CA PHE A 47 13.60 1.27 -2.51
C PHE A 47 14.28 2.30 -3.43
N THR A 48 15.40 2.87 -3.04
CA THR A 48 16.02 4.00 -3.71
C THR A 48 17.43 3.66 -4.18
N ARG A 49 17.76 4.04 -5.42
CA ARG A 49 19.14 4.02 -5.93
C ARG A 49 19.89 5.23 -5.36
N HIS A 50 20.92 4.99 -4.57
CA HIS A 50 21.66 6.07 -3.89
C HIS A 50 22.70 6.78 -4.77
N SER A 51 23.21 6.12 -5.83
CA SER A 51 24.28 6.69 -6.67
C SER A 51 23.94 8.04 -7.32
N PRO A 52 22.73 8.34 -7.79
CA PRO A 52 22.40 9.66 -8.30
C PRO A 52 22.56 10.76 -7.26
N TYR A 53 22.19 10.51 -6.01
CA TYR A 53 22.24 11.49 -4.91
C TYR A 53 23.66 11.86 -4.45
N GLN A 54 24.68 11.19 -4.96
CA GLN A 54 26.05 11.68 -4.79
C GLN A 54 26.31 12.97 -5.59
N LYS A 55 25.57 13.18 -6.67
CA LYS A 55 25.75 14.30 -7.61
C LYS A 55 24.63 15.34 -7.56
N ILE A 56 23.42 14.92 -7.18
CA ILE A 56 22.23 15.79 -7.11
C ILE A 56 21.71 15.86 -5.67
N ASP A 57 20.95 16.89 -5.36
CA ASP A 57 20.29 17.04 -4.09
C ASP A 57 19.06 16.14 -3.99
N MET A 58 18.79 15.64 -2.77
CA MET A 58 17.55 14.96 -2.43
C MET A 58 16.43 15.97 -2.20
N THR A 59 15.21 15.61 -2.53
CA THR A 59 14.04 16.36 -2.05
C THR A 59 13.84 16.04 -0.57
N ILE A 60 13.88 17.05 0.28
CA ILE A 60 13.68 16.93 1.73
C ILE A 60 12.34 17.59 2.06
N ILE A 61 11.37 16.80 2.49
CA ILE A 61 10.06 17.30 2.92
C ILE A 61 10.15 17.68 4.40
N GLU A 62 9.82 18.92 4.71
CA GLU A 62 9.88 19.46 6.09
C GLU A 62 8.53 19.42 6.78
N ARG A 63 7.44 19.66 6.03
CA ARG A 63 6.09 19.68 6.62
C ARG A 63 5.01 19.34 5.59
N GLY A 64 3.84 18.96 6.11
CA GLY A 64 2.63 18.79 5.33
C GLY A 64 1.52 19.68 5.86
N GLU A 65 0.66 20.21 4.97
CA GLU A 65 -0.42 21.13 5.30
C GLU A 65 -1.63 20.85 4.41
N GLY A 66 -2.70 20.31 4.97
CA GLY A 66 -3.86 19.85 4.19
C GLY A 66 -3.44 18.82 3.15
N HIS A 67 -3.63 19.11 1.88
CA HIS A 67 -3.24 18.23 0.77
C HIS A 67 -1.90 18.64 0.11
N TYR A 68 -1.10 19.44 0.79
CA TYR A 68 0.19 19.91 0.29
C TYR A 68 1.36 19.39 1.10
N LEU A 69 2.49 19.18 0.41
CA LEU A 69 3.81 18.97 0.99
C LEU A 69 4.67 20.21 0.76
N ILE A 70 5.52 20.54 1.72
CA ILE A 70 6.44 21.70 1.65
C ILE A 70 7.84 21.17 1.91
N ASP A 71 8.76 21.42 0.97
CA ASP A 71 10.14 20.97 1.08
C ASP A 71 11.07 22.02 1.70
N SER A 72 12.33 21.63 1.97
CA SER A 72 13.38 22.45 2.55
C SER A 72 13.78 23.67 1.69
N LYS A 73 13.31 23.76 0.45
CA LYS A 73 13.49 24.91 -0.45
C LYS A 73 12.24 25.81 -0.49
N GLY A 74 11.23 25.50 0.34
CA GLY A 74 9.97 26.23 0.41
C GLY A 74 8.99 25.95 -0.72
N ARG A 75 9.24 24.96 -1.58
CA ARG A 75 8.32 24.59 -2.67
C ARG A 75 7.10 23.90 -2.09
N LYS A 76 5.91 24.36 -2.45
CA LYS A 76 4.62 23.78 -2.06
C LYS A 76 4.10 22.96 -3.24
N VAL A 77 3.90 21.66 -3.03
CA VAL A 77 3.42 20.72 -4.07
C VAL A 77 2.17 19.99 -3.59
N ILE A 78 1.26 19.67 -4.52
CA ILE A 78 0.11 18.81 -4.22
C ILE A 78 0.62 17.40 -3.89
N ASP A 79 0.15 16.83 -2.78
CA ASP A 79 0.36 15.43 -2.46
C ASP A 79 -0.58 14.54 -3.26
N GLY A 80 -0.23 14.24 -4.50
CA GLY A 80 -1.02 13.39 -5.39
C GLY A 80 -0.96 11.89 -5.04
N LEU A 81 -0.28 11.51 -3.94
CA LEU A 81 -0.10 10.11 -3.54
C LEU A 81 -0.45 9.85 -2.06
N SER A 82 -0.95 10.85 -1.31
CA SER A 82 -1.18 10.77 0.14
C SER A 82 0.06 10.26 0.89
N GLY A 83 1.22 10.88 0.66
CA GLY A 83 2.51 10.35 1.08
C GLY A 83 2.83 9.04 0.35
N LEU A 84 2.35 7.92 0.86
CA LEU A 84 2.44 6.60 0.23
C LEU A 84 1.11 5.84 0.37
N PHE A 85 0.04 6.37 -0.22
CA PHE A 85 -1.34 5.84 -0.11
C PHE A 85 -1.84 5.81 1.34
N THR A 86 -1.48 6.80 2.15
CA THR A 86 -1.58 6.75 3.61
C THR A 86 -2.37 7.92 4.19
N CYS A 87 -2.01 9.16 3.87
CA CYS A 87 -2.53 10.39 4.48
C CYS A 87 -3.91 10.78 3.90
N ASN A 88 -4.91 9.92 4.10
CA ASN A 88 -6.23 10.06 3.47
C ASN A 88 -6.97 11.35 3.88
N ILE A 89 -6.82 11.82 5.12
CA ILE A 89 -7.46 13.06 5.61
C ILE A 89 -6.56 14.30 5.47
N GLY A 90 -5.43 14.15 4.73
CA GLY A 90 -4.43 15.21 4.59
C GLY A 90 -3.48 15.31 5.78
N HIS A 91 -2.64 16.33 5.75
CA HIS A 91 -1.57 16.57 6.71
C HIS A 91 -1.94 17.65 7.74
N GLY A 92 -1.22 17.69 8.87
CA GLY A 92 -1.32 18.77 9.87
C GLY A 92 -2.60 18.73 10.70
N ARG A 93 -3.21 17.56 10.93
CA ARG A 93 -4.45 17.41 11.70
C ARG A 93 -4.17 17.50 13.19
N GLN A 94 -4.62 18.61 13.81
CA GLN A 94 -4.45 18.87 15.23
C GLN A 94 -5.14 17.80 16.09
N GLU A 95 -6.31 17.33 15.67
CA GLU A 95 -7.10 16.32 16.40
C GLU A 95 -6.31 15.03 16.63
N LEU A 96 -5.48 14.63 15.65
CA LEU A 96 -4.63 13.43 15.79
C LEU A 96 -3.46 13.67 16.75
N ALA A 97 -2.87 14.87 16.72
CA ALA A 97 -1.80 15.25 17.63
C ALA A 97 -2.29 15.31 19.09
N ASP A 98 -3.47 15.90 19.32
CA ASP A 98 -4.09 15.99 20.64
C ASP A 98 -4.43 14.60 21.21
N ALA A 99 -4.98 13.72 20.38
CA ALA A 99 -5.27 12.34 20.77
C ALA A 99 -3.99 11.58 21.16
N ALA A 100 -2.91 11.73 20.37
CA ALA A 100 -1.62 11.13 20.68
C ALA A 100 -1.04 11.66 22.00
N GLN A 101 -1.01 12.98 22.20
CA GLN A 101 -0.49 13.60 23.40
C GLN A 101 -1.27 13.15 24.64
N LYS A 102 -2.60 13.20 24.58
CA LYS A 102 -3.45 12.76 25.69
C LYS A 102 -3.18 11.31 26.06
N GLN A 103 -3.13 10.42 25.08
CA GLN A 103 -2.92 9.00 25.34
C GLN A 103 -1.51 8.70 25.87
N MET A 104 -0.47 9.39 25.40
CA MET A 104 0.90 9.25 25.93
C MET A 104 0.98 9.61 27.43
N MET A 105 0.20 10.58 27.88
CA MET A 105 0.15 10.98 29.29
C MET A 105 -0.67 10.01 30.16
N GLU A 106 -1.64 9.32 29.58
CA GLU A 106 -2.51 8.35 30.27
C GLU A 106 -1.87 6.97 30.36
N LEU A 107 -1.48 6.41 29.21
CA LEU A 107 -0.80 5.12 29.05
C LEU A 107 -0.04 5.15 27.73
N ASP A 108 1.28 5.28 27.82
CA ASP A 108 2.19 5.35 26.67
C ASP A 108 2.33 3.98 25.97
N PHE A 109 2.44 2.90 26.75
CA PHE A 109 2.61 1.56 26.20
C PHE A 109 2.07 0.45 27.13
N MET A 110 1.40 -0.54 26.52
CA MET A 110 1.08 -1.85 27.09
C MET A 110 0.87 -2.84 25.94
N PRO A 111 1.57 -3.98 25.91
CA PRO A 111 1.37 -4.98 24.86
C PRO A 111 0.06 -5.74 25.05
N LEU A 112 -0.48 -6.28 23.96
CA LEU A 112 -1.65 -7.16 23.99
C LEU A 112 -1.28 -8.65 24.26
N TRP A 113 -0.26 -8.88 25.09
CA TRP A 113 0.20 -10.21 25.49
C TRP A 113 -0.38 -10.56 26.86
N SER A 114 -1.49 -11.30 26.85
CA SER A 114 -2.27 -11.68 28.04
C SER A 114 -2.90 -10.50 28.80
N TYR A 115 -2.75 -9.29 28.32
CA TYR A 115 -3.36 -8.06 28.86
C TYR A 115 -4.08 -7.29 27.77
N HIS A 116 -4.93 -6.39 28.19
CA HIS A 116 -5.65 -5.50 27.27
C HIS A 116 -5.65 -4.06 27.81
N HIS A 117 -5.96 -3.11 26.96
CA HIS A 117 -6.16 -1.71 27.34
C HIS A 117 -7.38 -1.12 26.64
N PRO A 118 -8.05 -0.09 27.22
CA PRO A 118 -9.32 0.44 26.71
C PRO A 118 -9.27 0.83 25.23
N ARG A 119 -8.20 1.50 24.78
CA ARG A 119 -8.13 2.02 23.41
C ARG A 119 -8.14 0.92 22.34
N ALA A 120 -7.48 -0.22 22.59
CA ALA A 120 -7.53 -1.35 21.64
C ALA A 120 -8.91 -2.03 21.63
N ILE A 121 -9.59 -2.11 22.78
CA ILE A 121 -10.96 -2.66 22.88
C ILE A 121 -11.93 -1.77 22.09
N GLU A 122 -11.93 -0.48 22.38
CA GLU A 122 -12.76 0.53 21.73
C GLU A 122 -12.53 0.58 20.23
N LEU A 123 -11.26 0.56 19.81
CA LEU A 123 -10.91 0.55 18.40
C LEU A 123 -11.37 -0.74 17.70
N SER A 124 -11.25 -1.91 18.34
CA SER A 124 -11.72 -3.16 17.77
C SER A 124 -13.21 -3.11 17.48
N GLU A 125 -14.02 -2.65 18.43
CA GLU A 125 -15.46 -2.49 18.27
C GLU A 125 -15.80 -1.49 17.15
N ARG A 126 -15.12 -0.33 17.15
CA ARG A 126 -15.31 0.70 16.13
C ARG A 126 -14.94 0.20 14.72
N LEU A 127 -13.83 -0.50 14.55
CA LEU A 127 -13.41 -1.07 13.27
C LEU A 127 -14.41 -2.10 12.77
N LEU A 128 -14.91 -2.98 13.64
CA LEU A 128 -15.90 -4.00 13.30
C LEU A 128 -17.25 -3.39 12.89
N SER A 129 -17.62 -2.22 13.43
CA SER A 129 -18.88 -1.55 13.02
C SER A 129 -18.90 -1.09 11.56
N TYR A 130 -17.73 -0.93 10.91
CA TYR A 130 -17.60 -0.60 9.49
C TYR A 130 -17.33 -1.83 8.61
N ALA A 131 -16.96 -2.95 9.21
CA ALA A 131 -16.47 -4.13 8.49
C ALA A 131 -17.57 -4.81 7.66
N PRO A 132 -17.22 -5.53 6.58
CA PRO A 132 -18.13 -6.45 5.93
C PRO A 132 -18.73 -7.47 6.91
N GLU A 133 -19.93 -7.93 6.60
CA GLU A 133 -20.67 -8.89 7.43
C GLU A 133 -19.84 -10.14 7.77
N GLY A 134 -19.98 -10.61 9.02
CA GLY A 134 -19.33 -11.81 9.53
C GLY A 134 -17.91 -11.63 10.05
N MET A 135 -17.32 -10.44 9.98
CA MET A 135 -16.07 -10.12 10.68
C MET A 135 -16.36 -9.88 12.16
N THR A 136 -15.65 -10.59 13.04
CA THR A 136 -15.94 -10.57 14.50
C THR A 136 -14.71 -10.31 15.36
N ARG A 137 -13.51 -10.43 14.83
CA ARG A 137 -12.25 -10.29 15.56
C ARG A 137 -11.27 -9.40 14.85
N ILE A 138 -10.47 -8.68 15.63
CA ILE A 138 -9.35 -7.86 15.16
C ILE A 138 -8.06 -8.39 15.77
N PHE A 139 -7.05 -8.64 14.92
CA PHE A 139 -5.68 -8.88 15.31
C PHE A 139 -4.83 -7.69 14.87
N PHE A 140 -4.29 -6.93 15.83
CA PHE A 140 -3.51 -5.74 15.53
C PHE A 140 -2.08 -6.04 15.13
N THR A 141 -1.57 -5.27 14.18
CA THR A 141 -0.18 -5.27 13.69
C THR A 141 0.34 -3.82 13.63
N THR A 142 1.58 -3.61 13.18
CA THR A 142 2.10 -2.25 12.97
C THR A 142 2.00 -1.80 11.51
N GLY A 143 1.66 -2.71 10.60
CA GLY A 143 1.54 -2.40 9.17
C GLY A 143 1.02 -3.56 8.33
N GLY A 144 0.76 -3.31 7.04
CA GLY A 144 0.16 -4.29 6.12
C GLY A 144 0.99 -5.55 5.90
N THR A 145 2.32 -5.43 5.81
CA THR A 145 3.23 -6.57 5.68
C THR A 145 3.06 -7.58 6.82
N GLU A 146 2.98 -7.09 8.06
CA GLU A 146 2.73 -7.93 9.24
C GLU A 146 1.32 -8.52 9.22
N GLY A 147 0.33 -7.78 8.71
CA GLY A 147 -1.02 -8.28 8.51
C GLY A 147 -1.07 -9.48 7.55
N VAL A 148 -0.36 -9.38 6.43
CA VAL A 148 -0.23 -10.47 5.44
C VAL A 148 0.49 -11.69 6.02
N GLU A 149 1.60 -11.50 6.75
CA GLU A 149 2.29 -12.58 7.48
C GLU A 149 1.37 -13.27 8.48
N SER A 150 0.61 -12.47 9.23
CA SER A 150 -0.33 -12.97 10.24
C SER A 150 -1.46 -13.78 9.60
N ALA A 151 -2.03 -13.28 8.50
CA ALA A 151 -3.10 -13.98 7.78
C ALA A 151 -2.63 -15.36 7.28
N TRP A 152 -1.43 -15.47 6.71
CA TRP A 152 -0.88 -16.75 6.27
C TRP A 152 -0.59 -17.69 7.44
N LYS A 153 -0.02 -17.19 8.53
CA LYS A 153 0.26 -18.01 9.73
C LYS A 153 -1.03 -18.50 10.38
N ILE A 154 -2.05 -17.66 10.53
CA ILE A 154 -3.35 -18.03 11.07
C ILE A 154 -4.03 -19.07 10.17
N ALA A 155 -3.99 -18.90 8.84
CA ALA A 155 -4.52 -19.88 7.90
C ALA A 155 -3.88 -21.26 8.07
N LYS A 156 -2.54 -21.32 8.17
CA LYS A 156 -1.81 -22.58 8.41
C LYS A 156 -2.21 -23.23 9.74
N GLN A 157 -2.26 -22.44 10.83
CA GLN A 157 -2.61 -22.96 12.15
C GLN A 157 -4.05 -23.43 12.20
N TYR A 158 -4.98 -22.64 11.64
CA TYR A 158 -6.39 -22.99 11.53
C TYR A 158 -6.58 -24.37 10.85
N PHE A 159 -5.97 -24.58 9.68
CA PHE A 159 -6.11 -25.84 8.98
C PHE A 159 -5.48 -27.03 9.74
N ARG A 160 -4.36 -26.82 10.42
CA ARG A 160 -3.78 -27.87 11.30
C ARG A 160 -4.71 -28.24 12.44
N MET A 161 -5.34 -27.24 13.07
CA MET A 161 -6.27 -27.44 14.19
C MET A 161 -7.61 -28.07 13.76
N THR A 162 -8.01 -27.87 12.51
CA THR A 162 -9.25 -28.43 11.94
C THR A 162 -9.02 -29.71 11.14
N GLY A 163 -7.87 -30.38 11.32
CA GLY A 163 -7.62 -31.71 10.73
C GLY A 163 -7.17 -31.70 9.27
N LYS A 164 -6.73 -30.54 8.73
CA LYS A 164 -6.26 -30.37 7.33
C LYS A 164 -4.81 -29.86 7.28
N PRO A 165 -3.82 -30.55 7.92
CA PRO A 165 -2.47 -30.03 8.11
C PRO A 165 -1.69 -29.84 6.80
N GLN A 166 -2.15 -30.43 5.67
CA GLN A 166 -1.54 -30.29 4.37
C GLN A 166 -1.84 -28.93 3.71
N LYS A 167 -2.89 -28.22 4.14
CA LYS A 167 -3.23 -26.90 3.62
C LYS A 167 -2.27 -25.83 4.16
N HIS A 168 -1.30 -25.44 3.33
CA HIS A 168 -0.26 -24.47 3.69
C HIS A 168 0.16 -23.55 2.53
N LYS A 169 -0.14 -23.94 1.27
CA LYS A 169 0.17 -23.17 0.08
C LYS A 169 -0.70 -21.93 -0.06
N VAL A 170 -0.16 -20.89 -0.66
CA VAL A 170 -0.90 -19.66 -0.95
C VAL A 170 -0.77 -19.27 -2.42
N ILE A 171 -1.81 -18.61 -2.93
CA ILE A 171 -1.85 -18.08 -4.27
C ILE A 171 -2.09 -16.58 -4.21
N SER A 172 -1.49 -15.81 -5.13
CA SER A 172 -1.76 -14.39 -5.32
C SER A 172 -1.71 -14.04 -6.82
N ARG A 173 -1.98 -12.80 -7.19
CA ARG A 173 -1.91 -12.36 -8.59
C ARG A 173 -0.48 -12.02 -9.00
N MET A 174 -0.17 -12.18 -10.28
CA MET A 174 1.04 -11.61 -10.91
C MET A 174 1.04 -10.10 -10.71
N THR A 175 2.21 -9.52 -10.49
CA THR A 175 2.45 -8.09 -10.23
C THR A 175 1.85 -7.57 -8.91
N ALA A 176 1.10 -8.37 -8.12
CA ALA A 176 0.55 -7.96 -6.82
C ALA A 176 1.64 -7.56 -5.82
N TYR A 177 1.32 -6.65 -4.88
CA TYR A 177 2.24 -6.24 -3.82
C TYR A 177 1.60 -6.47 -2.45
N HIS A 178 2.19 -7.37 -1.67
CA HIS A 178 1.70 -7.76 -0.34
C HIS A 178 2.72 -7.51 0.78
N GLY A 179 3.83 -6.82 0.49
CA GLY A 179 4.88 -6.51 1.45
C GLY A 179 6.23 -7.12 1.10
N THR A 180 7.23 -6.90 1.95
CA THR A 180 8.64 -7.23 1.70
C THR A 180 9.35 -7.94 2.86
N SER A 181 8.66 -8.38 3.91
CA SER A 181 9.18 -9.44 4.79
C SER A 181 9.27 -10.77 4.03
N HIS A 182 10.07 -11.73 4.47
CA HIS A 182 10.30 -12.96 3.68
C HIS A 182 9.01 -13.69 3.28
N GLY A 183 8.03 -13.83 4.17
CA GLY A 183 6.75 -14.46 3.85
C GLY A 183 5.88 -13.59 2.94
N ALA A 184 5.71 -12.31 3.26
CA ALA A 184 4.93 -11.40 2.43
C ALA A 184 5.59 -11.17 1.05
N LEU A 185 6.94 -11.13 0.97
CA LEU A 185 7.67 -11.06 -0.29
C LEU A 185 7.47 -12.33 -1.12
N SER A 186 7.36 -13.50 -0.47
CA SER A 186 7.00 -14.75 -1.15
C SER A 186 5.63 -14.64 -1.84
N ILE A 187 4.67 -13.97 -1.21
CA ILE A 187 3.31 -13.74 -1.74
C ILE A 187 3.30 -12.63 -2.80
N THR A 188 4.12 -11.59 -2.66
CA THR A 188 4.27 -10.49 -3.64
C THR A 188 4.57 -11.04 -5.04
N GLY A 189 3.89 -10.53 -6.07
CA GLY A 189 3.93 -11.00 -7.46
C GLY A 189 4.94 -10.28 -8.37
N ILE A 190 5.90 -9.52 -7.81
CA ILE A 190 6.88 -8.71 -8.55
C ILE A 190 8.25 -9.43 -8.56
N PRO A 191 8.67 -10.05 -9.68
CA PRO A 191 9.91 -10.82 -9.73
C PRO A 191 11.15 -10.02 -9.33
N ALA A 192 11.27 -8.78 -9.80
CA ALA A 192 12.43 -7.92 -9.54
C ALA A 192 12.68 -7.65 -8.04
N PHE A 193 11.67 -7.78 -7.19
CA PHE A 193 11.83 -7.59 -5.74
C PHE A 193 12.37 -8.84 -5.04
N LYS A 194 12.31 -10.00 -5.69
CA LYS A 194 12.62 -11.30 -5.09
C LYS A 194 14.04 -11.75 -5.35
N GLN A 195 14.55 -11.51 -6.56
CA GLN A 195 15.81 -12.07 -7.08
C GLN A 195 17.01 -11.96 -6.13
N MET A 196 17.09 -10.87 -5.37
CA MET A 196 18.20 -10.63 -4.44
C MET A 196 18.03 -11.29 -3.07
N PHE A 197 16.84 -11.87 -2.79
CA PHE A 197 16.47 -12.40 -1.47
C PHE A 197 16.08 -13.88 -1.50
N GLU A 198 16.17 -14.52 -2.66
CA GLU A 198 15.88 -15.95 -2.81
C GLU A 198 16.98 -16.83 -2.16
N PRO A 199 16.65 -17.98 -1.58
CA PRO A 199 15.33 -18.60 -1.53
C PRO A 199 14.40 -17.95 -0.50
N LEU A 200 13.15 -17.71 -0.91
CA LEU A 200 12.09 -17.19 -0.04
C LEU A 200 11.32 -18.32 0.66
N VAL A 201 10.26 -17.97 1.39
CA VAL A 201 9.35 -18.96 1.98
C VAL A 201 8.67 -19.74 0.87
N PRO A 202 8.80 -21.08 0.85
CA PRO A 202 8.23 -21.90 -0.22
C PRO A 202 6.70 -21.93 -0.19
N SER A 203 6.09 -22.44 -1.28
CA SER A 203 4.64 -22.69 -1.39
C SER A 203 3.79 -21.45 -1.62
N ALA A 204 4.32 -20.44 -2.33
CA ALA A 204 3.58 -19.27 -2.80
C ALA A 204 3.56 -19.20 -4.33
N PHE A 205 2.37 -19.26 -4.94
CA PHE A 205 2.13 -19.36 -6.39
C PHE A 205 1.39 -18.14 -6.94
N ARG A 206 1.31 -18.05 -8.27
CA ARG A 206 0.75 -16.87 -8.95
C ARG A 206 -0.25 -17.28 -10.03
N VAL A 207 -1.30 -16.45 -10.13
CA VAL A 207 -2.26 -16.48 -11.24
C VAL A 207 -2.20 -15.15 -12.00
N PRO A 208 -2.70 -15.05 -13.23
CA PRO A 208 -2.77 -13.79 -13.96
C PRO A 208 -3.45 -12.68 -13.16
N ASN A 209 -3.04 -11.43 -13.43
CA ASN A 209 -3.69 -10.25 -12.89
C ASN A 209 -4.92 -9.85 -13.74
N THR A 210 -5.58 -8.74 -13.35
CA THR A 210 -6.79 -8.25 -13.99
C THR A 210 -6.57 -7.00 -14.85
N ASN A 211 -5.42 -6.90 -15.53
CA ASN A 211 -5.16 -5.81 -16.48
C ASN A 211 -5.92 -6.03 -17.78
N TYR A 212 -7.16 -5.57 -17.89
CA TYR A 212 -8.00 -5.69 -19.08
C TYR A 212 -7.41 -4.98 -20.30
N TYR A 213 -6.78 -3.82 -20.11
CA TYR A 213 -6.14 -3.09 -21.22
C TYR A 213 -5.08 -3.93 -21.95
N ARG A 214 -4.40 -4.84 -21.22
CA ARG A 214 -3.40 -5.77 -21.76
C ARG A 214 -3.84 -7.23 -21.64
N ALA A 215 -5.12 -7.48 -21.88
CA ALA A 215 -5.64 -8.83 -21.92
C ALA A 215 -4.90 -9.69 -22.97
N PRO A 216 -4.66 -10.99 -22.71
CA PRO A 216 -3.81 -11.84 -23.57
C PRO A 216 -4.44 -12.14 -24.94
N HIS A 217 -5.75 -11.95 -25.07
CA HIS A 217 -6.52 -12.05 -26.30
C HIS A 217 -7.77 -11.19 -26.18
N GLU A 218 -8.57 -11.12 -27.22
CA GLU A 218 -9.82 -10.35 -27.22
C GLU A 218 -10.90 -11.01 -26.36
N PHE A 219 -11.63 -10.19 -25.61
CA PHE A 219 -12.81 -10.54 -24.83
C PHE A 219 -13.94 -9.57 -25.19
N ARG A 220 -15.17 -10.03 -25.13
CA ARG A 220 -16.35 -9.21 -25.44
C ARG A 220 -16.51 -8.00 -24.49
N ASN A 221 -16.12 -8.17 -23.24
CA ASN A 221 -16.18 -7.14 -22.20
C ASN A 221 -15.30 -7.51 -20.99
N GLU A 222 -15.23 -6.61 -20.01
CA GLU A 222 -14.45 -6.79 -18.78
C GLU A 222 -14.96 -7.95 -17.90
N ASP A 223 -16.25 -8.27 -17.92
CA ASP A 223 -16.79 -9.41 -17.15
C ASP A 223 -16.29 -10.75 -17.71
N GLU A 224 -16.30 -10.91 -19.03
CA GLU A 224 -15.75 -12.12 -19.67
C GLU A 224 -14.27 -12.32 -19.37
N PHE A 225 -13.49 -11.24 -19.45
CA PHE A 225 -12.08 -11.27 -19.05
C PHE A 225 -11.93 -11.58 -17.55
N GLY A 226 -12.75 -10.97 -16.70
CA GLY A 226 -12.77 -11.21 -15.26
C GLY A 226 -13.05 -12.68 -14.95
N LEU A 227 -14.05 -13.29 -15.57
CA LEU A 227 -14.38 -14.70 -15.39
C LEU A 227 -13.23 -15.61 -15.89
N TRP A 228 -12.61 -15.27 -17.02
CA TRP A 228 -11.43 -15.99 -17.50
C TRP A 228 -10.29 -15.93 -16.47
N ALA A 229 -9.97 -14.74 -15.96
CA ALA A 229 -8.92 -14.55 -14.97
C ALA A 229 -9.22 -15.28 -13.64
N ALA A 230 -10.49 -15.26 -13.20
CA ALA A 230 -10.92 -15.99 -12.01
C ALA A 230 -10.77 -17.51 -12.16
N ASN A 231 -11.10 -18.07 -13.32
CA ASN A 231 -10.96 -19.50 -13.58
C ASN A 231 -9.49 -19.98 -13.57
N ARG A 232 -8.50 -19.07 -13.81
CA ARG A 232 -7.07 -19.40 -13.61
C ARG A 232 -6.75 -19.74 -12.14
N LEU A 233 -7.50 -19.19 -11.19
CA LEU A 233 -7.37 -19.61 -9.79
C LEU A 233 -7.81 -21.06 -9.59
N GLU A 234 -8.92 -21.48 -10.18
CA GLU A 234 -9.39 -22.86 -10.07
C GLU A 234 -8.38 -23.84 -10.68
N GLU A 235 -7.85 -23.52 -11.86
CA GLU A 235 -6.82 -24.33 -12.50
C GLU A 235 -5.55 -24.44 -11.64
N ALA A 236 -5.10 -23.33 -11.04
CA ALA A 236 -3.94 -23.34 -10.17
C ALA A 236 -4.18 -24.19 -8.90
N ILE A 237 -5.37 -24.12 -8.29
CA ILE A 237 -5.73 -24.94 -7.15
C ILE A 237 -5.73 -26.43 -7.51
N LEU A 238 -6.29 -26.79 -8.66
CA LEU A 238 -6.31 -28.18 -9.15
C LEU A 238 -4.91 -28.70 -9.42
N PHE A 239 -4.07 -27.89 -10.05
CA PHE A 239 -2.66 -28.23 -10.36
C PHE A 239 -1.82 -28.42 -9.09
N GLU A 240 -1.95 -27.51 -8.10
CA GLU A 240 -1.20 -27.54 -6.85
C GLU A 240 -1.69 -28.60 -5.87
N GLY A 241 -2.87 -29.17 -6.10
CA GLY A 241 -3.59 -30.10 -5.22
C GLY A 241 -4.53 -29.38 -4.26
N PRO A 242 -5.85 -29.51 -4.40
CA PRO A 242 -6.87 -28.81 -3.62
C PRO A 242 -6.68 -28.90 -2.11
N ASP A 243 -6.24 -30.08 -1.63
CA ASP A 243 -6.00 -30.32 -0.21
C ASP A 243 -4.73 -29.68 0.35
N THR A 244 -3.95 -28.98 -0.50
CA THR A 244 -2.71 -28.32 -0.09
C THR A 244 -2.81 -26.79 -0.10
N VAL A 245 -3.78 -26.22 -0.83
CA VAL A 245 -3.93 -24.75 -0.93
C VAL A 245 -4.72 -24.21 0.24
N ALA A 246 -4.10 -23.35 1.03
CA ALA A 246 -4.69 -22.75 2.23
C ALA A 246 -5.41 -21.43 1.93
N ALA A 247 -4.80 -20.52 1.14
CA ALA A 247 -5.36 -19.20 0.98
C ALA A 247 -5.07 -18.59 -0.41
N PHE A 248 -5.97 -17.70 -0.83
CA PHE A 248 -5.80 -16.78 -1.96
C PHE A 248 -5.78 -15.35 -1.46
N PHE A 249 -4.70 -14.61 -1.79
CA PHE A 249 -4.55 -13.19 -1.44
C PHE A 249 -4.89 -12.32 -2.64
N VAL A 250 -5.73 -11.30 -2.42
CA VAL A 250 -6.19 -10.40 -3.48
C VAL A 250 -6.35 -8.97 -2.98
N GLU A 251 -5.83 -8.00 -3.73
CA GLU A 251 -6.13 -6.57 -3.53
C GLU A 251 -7.44 -6.24 -4.27
N PRO A 252 -8.41 -5.52 -3.69
CA PRO A 252 -9.63 -5.09 -4.42
C PRO A 252 -9.31 -4.27 -5.68
N ILE A 253 -8.34 -3.34 -5.57
CA ILE A 253 -7.65 -2.72 -6.70
C ILE A 253 -6.18 -3.03 -6.56
N GLN A 254 -5.61 -3.70 -7.54
CA GLN A 254 -4.20 -4.07 -7.49
C GLN A 254 -3.31 -2.86 -7.74
N ASN A 255 -2.48 -2.49 -6.75
CA ASN A 255 -1.63 -1.31 -6.81
C ASN A 255 -0.50 -1.43 -7.84
N ALA A 256 0.36 -2.41 -7.67
CA ALA A 256 1.53 -2.58 -8.54
C ALA A 256 1.10 -2.95 -9.96
N GLY A 257 1.77 -2.37 -10.94
CA GLY A 257 1.39 -2.43 -12.34
C GLY A 257 0.38 -1.37 -12.77
N GLY A 258 -0.20 -0.62 -11.81
CA GLY A 258 -1.02 0.55 -12.08
C GLY A 258 -2.52 0.36 -11.93
N CYS A 259 -2.99 0.23 -10.71
CA CYS A 259 -4.40 0.32 -10.32
C CYS A 259 -5.33 -0.61 -11.11
N PHE A 260 -4.96 -1.91 -11.21
CA PHE A 260 -5.81 -2.87 -11.91
C PHE A 260 -7.10 -3.12 -11.13
N THR A 261 -8.21 -2.74 -11.73
CA THR A 261 -9.56 -3.06 -11.24
C THR A 261 -9.98 -4.45 -11.71
N ALA A 262 -11.02 -4.98 -11.09
CA ALA A 262 -11.74 -6.16 -11.56
C ALA A 262 -13.25 -5.94 -11.38
N THR A 263 -14.05 -6.70 -12.11
CA THR A 263 -15.51 -6.60 -12.03
C THR A 263 -16.04 -7.38 -10.82
N LYS A 264 -17.29 -7.12 -10.44
CA LYS A 264 -17.98 -7.92 -9.42
C LYS A 264 -18.04 -9.40 -9.83
N ALA A 265 -18.25 -9.69 -11.12
CA ALA A 265 -18.27 -11.06 -11.64
C ALA A 265 -16.95 -11.82 -11.35
N TYR A 266 -15.80 -11.15 -11.49
CA TYR A 266 -14.51 -11.74 -11.09
C TYR A 266 -14.50 -12.13 -9.62
N PHE A 267 -14.87 -11.23 -8.71
CA PHE A 267 -14.79 -11.50 -7.28
C PHE A 267 -15.83 -12.53 -6.81
N GLN A 268 -17.04 -12.54 -7.38
CA GLN A 268 -18.05 -13.55 -7.12
C GLN A 268 -17.52 -14.95 -7.52
N ARG A 269 -16.93 -15.06 -8.72
CA ARG A 269 -16.32 -16.31 -9.17
C ARG A 269 -15.16 -16.76 -8.29
N ILE A 270 -14.29 -15.84 -7.84
CA ILE A 270 -13.24 -16.12 -6.85
C ILE A 270 -13.82 -16.66 -5.55
N ARG A 271 -14.93 -16.07 -5.04
CA ARG A 271 -15.57 -16.54 -3.83
C ARG A 271 -16.14 -17.97 -3.99
N GLU A 272 -16.79 -18.24 -5.12
CA GLU A 272 -17.28 -19.59 -5.44
C GLU A 272 -16.15 -20.62 -5.43
N ILE A 273 -15.06 -20.34 -6.13
CA ILE A 273 -13.88 -21.22 -6.20
C ILE A 273 -13.29 -21.46 -4.81
N CYS A 274 -13.06 -20.38 -4.04
CA CYS A 274 -12.52 -20.48 -2.69
C CYS A 274 -13.44 -21.29 -1.77
N THR A 275 -14.76 -21.13 -1.89
CA THR A 275 -15.74 -21.92 -1.12
C THR A 275 -15.72 -23.39 -1.51
N LYS A 276 -15.71 -23.69 -2.82
CA LYS A 276 -15.70 -25.06 -3.35
C LYS A 276 -14.50 -25.88 -2.86
N TYR A 277 -13.33 -25.26 -2.78
CA TYR A 277 -12.08 -25.94 -2.40
C TYR A 277 -11.62 -25.68 -0.98
N ASP A 278 -12.48 -25.04 -0.15
CA ASP A 278 -12.12 -24.65 1.23
C ASP A 278 -10.77 -23.89 1.27
N VAL A 279 -10.65 -22.88 0.41
CA VAL A 279 -9.51 -21.97 0.36
C VAL A 279 -9.90 -20.65 1.03
N ILE A 280 -9.09 -20.15 1.96
CA ILE A 280 -9.33 -18.90 2.66
C ILE A 280 -9.13 -17.73 1.69
N LEU A 281 -10.15 -16.90 1.51
CA LEU A 281 -10.05 -15.66 0.73
C LEU A 281 -9.58 -14.53 1.64
N VAL A 282 -8.39 -13.99 1.36
CA VAL A 282 -7.79 -12.87 2.09
C VAL A 282 -7.82 -11.61 1.22
N ALA A 283 -8.59 -10.60 1.60
CA ALA A 283 -8.57 -9.30 0.95
C ALA A 283 -7.47 -8.42 1.54
N ASP A 284 -6.54 -7.97 0.71
CA ASP A 284 -5.54 -6.98 1.10
C ASP A 284 -6.07 -5.56 0.83
N GLU A 285 -6.66 -4.98 1.85
CA GLU A 285 -7.24 -3.63 1.87
C GLU A 285 -6.25 -2.55 2.35
N THR A 286 -4.97 -2.87 2.34
CA THR A 286 -3.92 -1.96 2.84
C THR A 286 -3.97 -0.58 2.17
N ILE A 287 -4.42 -0.50 0.90
CA ILE A 287 -4.61 0.77 0.17
C ILE A 287 -6.08 1.12 -0.01
N THR A 288 -6.90 0.13 -0.36
CA THR A 288 -8.32 0.34 -0.72
C THR A 288 -9.22 0.58 0.49
N GLY A 289 -8.78 0.21 1.68
CA GLY A 289 -9.48 0.48 2.93
C GLY A 289 -9.57 1.96 3.27
N TYR A 290 -10.53 2.25 4.13
CA TYR A 290 -10.78 3.59 4.68
C TYR A 290 -11.07 4.63 3.59
N GLY A 291 -12.13 4.38 2.79
CA GLY A 291 -12.76 5.39 1.94
C GLY A 291 -12.15 5.58 0.55
N ARG A 292 -11.00 4.99 0.22
CA ARG A 292 -10.27 5.21 -1.04
C ARG A 292 -11.11 4.97 -2.30
N THR A 293 -12.05 4.03 -2.24
CA THR A 293 -12.92 3.62 -3.36
C THR A 293 -14.32 4.26 -3.33
N GLY A 294 -14.61 5.12 -2.34
CA GLY A 294 -15.95 5.66 -2.10
C GLY A 294 -16.86 4.75 -1.26
N GLU A 295 -16.33 3.64 -0.76
CA GLU A 295 -16.86 2.82 0.32
C GLU A 295 -15.81 2.70 1.42
N MET A 296 -16.18 2.32 2.65
CA MET A 296 -15.21 2.19 3.74
C MET A 296 -14.11 1.19 3.37
N PHE A 297 -14.48 0.10 2.68
CA PHE A 297 -13.55 -0.92 2.18
C PHE A 297 -13.82 -1.24 0.70
N GLY A 298 -12.75 -1.56 -0.04
CA GLY A 298 -12.87 -2.04 -1.41
C GLY A 298 -13.68 -3.33 -1.52
N SER A 299 -13.66 -4.17 -0.49
CA SER A 299 -14.51 -5.36 -0.40
C SER A 299 -16.00 -5.04 -0.49
N GLN A 300 -16.45 -3.94 0.12
CA GLN A 300 -17.84 -3.46 0.00
C GLN A 300 -18.13 -2.91 -1.40
N ARG A 301 -17.18 -2.19 -1.99
CA ARG A 301 -17.30 -1.62 -3.35
C ARG A 301 -17.50 -2.68 -4.41
N TYR A 302 -16.76 -3.80 -4.32
CA TYR A 302 -16.72 -4.86 -5.32
C TYR A 302 -17.49 -6.13 -4.91
N ASP A 303 -18.22 -6.08 -3.81
CA ASP A 303 -18.96 -7.24 -3.26
C ASP A 303 -18.06 -8.47 -3.02
N ILE A 304 -16.87 -8.22 -2.47
CA ILE A 304 -15.95 -9.28 -2.06
C ILE A 304 -16.37 -9.75 -0.68
N GLN A 305 -16.52 -11.04 -0.51
CA GLN A 305 -16.86 -11.66 0.77
C GLN A 305 -15.62 -12.38 1.35
N PRO A 306 -14.63 -11.64 1.88
CA PRO A 306 -13.41 -12.25 2.35
C PRO A 306 -13.62 -13.03 3.64
N ASP A 307 -12.74 -14.01 3.89
CA ASP A 307 -12.65 -14.70 5.18
C ASP A 307 -11.76 -13.95 6.17
N MET A 308 -10.73 -13.25 5.65
CA MET A 308 -9.84 -12.36 6.37
C MET A 308 -9.62 -11.07 5.55
N MET A 309 -9.37 -9.95 6.23
CA MET A 309 -9.10 -8.67 5.58
C MET A 309 -7.94 -7.96 6.27
N VAL A 310 -6.89 -7.65 5.51
CA VAL A 310 -5.70 -6.92 6.00
C VAL A 310 -5.87 -5.43 5.75
N THR A 311 -5.68 -4.59 6.77
CA THR A 311 -5.69 -3.14 6.66
C THR A 311 -4.47 -2.51 7.33
N ALA A 312 -4.10 -1.31 6.90
CA ALA A 312 -3.03 -0.52 7.49
C ALA A 312 -3.15 0.95 7.01
N LYS A 313 -2.04 1.66 6.90
CA LYS A 313 -1.92 3.00 6.27
C LYS A 313 -2.96 4.00 6.76
N ALA A 314 -4.08 4.11 6.03
CA ALA A 314 -5.14 5.08 6.31
C ALA A 314 -5.90 4.85 7.62
N ILE A 315 -5.71 3.71 8.29
CA ILE A 315 -6.29 3.46 9.62
C ILE A 315 -5.94 4.57 10.63
N THR A 316 -4.78 5.21 10.48
CA THR A 316 -4.32 6.37 11.26
C THR A 316 -4.02 7.58 10.38
N SER A 317 -4.33 7.53 9.09
CA SER A 317 -3.86 8.50 8.09
C SER A 317 -2.35 8.77 8.15
N GLY A 318 -1.57 7.76 8.53
CA GLY A 318 -0.11 7.82 8.60
C GLY A 318 0.46 8.51 9.84
N ALA A 319 -0.37 9.04 10.73
CA ALA A 319 0.10 9.73 11.93
C ALA A 319 0.76 8.79 12.95
N GLN A 320 0.39 7.49 12.95
CA GLN A 320 1.03 6.44 13.74
C GLN A 320 1.08 5.12 12.95
N PRO A 321 2.14 4.31 13.10
CA PRO A 321 2.18 2.96 12.55
C PRO A 321 1.12 2.07 13.21
N LEU A 322 0.16 1.58 12.41
CA LEU A 322 -0.86 0.62 12.86
C LEU A 322 -1.36 -0.19 11.65
N GLY A 323 -1.66 -1.44 11.88
CA GLY A 323 -2.39 -2.32 10.98
C GLY A 323 -3.40 -3.15 11.75
N ALA A 324 -4.38 -3.67 11.03
CA ALA A 324 -5.40 -4.55 11.60
C ALA A 324 -5.73 -5.67 10.61
N LEU A 325 -5.78 -6.89 11.11
CA LEU A 325 -6.29 -8.05 10.42
C LEU A 325 -7.68 -8.37 10.99
N TYR A 326 -8.69 -8.27 10.14
CA TYR A 326 -10.06 -8.63 10.45
C TYR A 326 -10.26 -10.12 10.17
N LEU A 327 -10.99 -10.81 11.04
CA LEU A 327 -11.16 -12.25 11.01
C LEU A 327 -12.62 -12.62 11.26
N LYS A 328 -13.10 -13.66 10.57
CA LYS A 328 -14.35 -14.32 10.92
C LYS A 328 -14.16 -15.20 12.15
N GLU A 329 -15.23 -15.43 12.92
CA GLU A 329 -15.23 -16.20 14.16
C GLU A 329 -14.64 -17.61 14.01
N LYS A 330 -14.86 -18.25 12.85
CA LYS A 330 -14.32 -19.59 12.57
C LYS A 330 -12.81 -19.76 12.84
N PHE A 331 -12.03 -18.66 12.71
CA PHE A 331 -10.59 -18.72 12.96
C PHE A 331 -10.22 -18.67 14.44
N PHE A 332 -11.12 -18.16 15.28
CA PHE A 332 -10.94 -18.10 16.74
C PHE A 332 -11.47 -19.35 17.43
N THR A 333 -12.61 -19.88 17.00
CA THR A 333 -13.28 -21.04 17.61
C THR A 333 -12.35 -22.23 17.93
N PRO A 334 -11.36 -22.62 17.07
CA PRO A 334 -10.46 -23.71 17.43
C PRO A 334 -9.57 -23.48 18.67
N PHE A 335 -9.52 -22.24 19.18
CA PHE A 335 -8.76 -21.89 20.40
C PHE A 335 -9.61 -21.86 21.66
N ASP A 336 -10.95 -22.03 21.56
CA ASP A 336 -11.87 -21.94 22.70
C ASP A 336 -11.71 -23.08 23.71
N ASP A 337 -11.05 -24.17 23.33
CA ASP A 337 -10.81 -25.32 24.25
C ASP A 337 -9.80 -24.99 25.38
N GLY A 338 -9.17 -23.82 25.35
CA GLY A 338 -8.23 -23.35 26.36
C GLY A 338 -6.87 -24.08 26.38
N THR A 339 -6.64 -25.01 25.43
CA THR A 339 -5.41 -25.81 25.39
C THR A 339 -4.41 -25.33 24.34
N LYS A 340 -4.84 -24.45 23.42
CA LYS A 340 -4.06 -24.00 22.28
C LYS A 340 -3.85 -22.50 22.30
N THR A 341 -2.70 -22.09 21.81
CA THR A 341 -2.32 -20.67 21.70
C THR A 341 -1.91 -20.35 20.27
N LEU A 342 -2.29 -19.17 19.79
CA LEU A 342 -1.70 -18.59 18.60
C LEU A 342 -0.27 -18.12 18.97
N ALA A 343 0.75 -18.92 18.65
CA ALA A 343 2.15 -18.59 18.94
C ALA A 343 2.68 -17.54 17.96
N HIS A 344 2.02 -16.38 17.92
CA HIS A 344 2.31 -15.28 17.01
C HIS A 344 1.79 -13.96 17.58
N GLY A 345 2.59 -12.90 17.46
CA GLY A 345 2.24 -11.54 17.89
C GLY A 345 3.38 -10.58 17.64
N TYR A 346 3.09 -9.30 17.77
CA TYR A 346 4.04 -8.20 17.61
C TYR A 346 4.05 -7.33 18.84
N THR A 347 5.24 -6.91 19.28
CA THR A 347 5.40 -6.07 20.48
C THR A 347 4.54 -4.82 20.44
N PHE A 348 4.45 -4.16 19.29
CA PHE A 348 3.71 -2.91 19.12
C PHE A 348 2.35 -3.06 18.46
N GLY A 349 1.87 -4.30 18.23
CA GLY A 349 0.51 -4.54 17.73
C GLY A 349 -0.53 -4.01 18.71
N GLY A 350 -1.40 -3.10 18.25
CA GLY A 350 -2.40 -2.46 19.10
C GLY A 350 -1.83 -1.47 20.13
N HIS A 351 -0.73 -0.77 19.78
CA HIS A 351 -0.11 0.26 20.63
C HIS A 351 -1.13 1.30 21.11
N PRO A 352 -1.22 1.63 22.41
CA PRO A 352 -2.25 2.52 22.96
C PRO A 352 -2.39 3.86 22.23
N VAL A 353 -1.26 4.52 21.95
CA VAL A 353 -1.23 5.81 21.25
C VAL A 353 -1.71 5.67 19.80
N ALA A 354 -1.29 4.61 19.10
CA ALA A 354 -1.72 4.35 17.74
C ALA A 354 -3.24 4.06 17.66
N CYS A 355 -3.78 3.33 18.64
CA CYS A 355 -5.22 3.08 18.75
C CYS A 355 -6.01 4.37 19.02
N ALA A 356 -5.52 5.24 19.91
CA ALA A 356 -6.18 6.53 20.19
C ALA A 356 -6.18 7.45 18.95
N VAL A 357 -5.07 7.49 18.22
CA VAL A 357 -4.97 8.23 16.95
C VAL A 357 -5.91 7.66 15.89
N ALA A 358 -6.03 6.33 15.79
CA ALA A 358 -6.96 5.69 14.86
C ALA A 358 -8.43 6.03 15.19
N LEU A 359 -8.81 6.03 16.47
CA LEU A 359 -10.14 6.45 16.89
C LEU A 359 -10.43 7.90 16.49
N ALA A 360 -9.52 8.83 16.78
CA ALA A 360 -9.65 10.24 16.38
C ALA A 360 -9.72 10.39 14.84
N ASN A 361 -8.95 9.58 14.10
CA ASN A 361 -9.03 9.55 12.63
C ASN A 361 -10.42 9.11 12.15
N LEU A 362 -11.00 8.07 12.73
CA LEU A 362 -12.35 7.60 12.37
C LEU A 362 -13.42 8.65 12.73
N ASP A 363 -13.26 9.39 13.82
CA ASP A 363 -14.17 10.49 14.16
C ASP A 363 -14.15 11.61 13.11
N ILE A 364 -12.96 11.91 12.54
CA ILE A 364 -12.83 12.84 11.41
C ILE A 364 -13.55 12.30 10.17
N TYR A 365 -13.40 11.00 9.87
CA TYR A 365 -14.08 10.37 8.73
C TYR A 365 -15.60 10.56 8.80
N ASP A 366 -16.19 10.34 9.98
CA ASP A 366 -17.64 10.49 10.17
C ASP A 366 -18.08 11.96 10.15
N LYS A 367 -17.36 12.81 10.88
CA LYS A 367 -17.66 14.25 10.98
C LYS A 367 -17.58 14.96 9.63
N GLU A 368 -16.54 14.70 8.86
CA GLU A 368 -16.28 15.37 7.59
C GLU A 368 -16.86 14.59 6.37
N LYS A 369 -17.52 13.44 6.63
CA LYS A 369 -18.14 12.59 5.58
C LYS A 369 -17.16 12.25 4.46
N ILE A 370 -15.96 11.82 4.84
CA ILE A 370 -14.83 11.60 3.91
C ILE A 370 -15.22 10.59 2.81
N VAL A 371 -15.88 9.48 3.17
CA VAL A 371 -16.32 8.45 2.21
C VAL A 371 -17.31 9.01 1.20
N ASP A 372 -18.27 9.83 1.66
CA ASP A 372 -19.26 10.47 0.79
C ASP A 372 -18.62 11.47 -0.18
N ASN A 373 -17.59 12.21 0.28
CA ASN A 373 -16.83 13.10 -0.62
C ASN A 373 -16.22 12.31 -1.79
N VAL A 374 -15.59 11.17 -1.52
CA VAL A 374 -15.01 10.31 -2.56
C VAL A 374 -16.11 9.75 -3.47
N ARG A 375 -17.20 9.21 -2.89
CA ARG A 375 -18.33 8.66 -3.67
C ARG A 375 -18.89 9.68 -4.64
N LYS A 376 -19.10 10.91 -4.18
CA LYS A 376 -19.63 12.03 -4.98
C LYS A 376 -18.65 12.46 -6.09
N ASN A 377 -17.38 12.59 -5.78
CA ASN A 377 -16.42 13.25 -6.66
C ASN A 377 -15.57 12.27 -7.51
N SER A 378 -15.59 10.96 -7.22
CA SER A 378 -14.87 9.96 -8.01
C SER A 378 -15.20 9.98 -9.51
N PRO A 379 -16.48 10.09 -9.94
CA PRO A 379 -16.80 10.22 -11.36
C PRO A 379 -16.21 11.49 -11.99
N VAL A 380 -16.14 12.58 -11.23
CA VAL A 380 -15.55 13.86 -11.69
C VAL A 380 -14.04 13.68 -11.88
N PHE A 381 -13.37 13.08 -10.91
CA PHE A 381 -11.92 12.83 -10.99
C PHE A 381 -11.57 11.94 -12.19
N ARG A 382 -12.29 10.83 -12.37
CA ARG A 382 -12.15 9.95 -13.54
C ARG A 382 -12.28 10.76 -14.84
N LYS A 383 -13.38 11.50 -14.99
CA LYS A 383 -13.64 12.29 -16.19
C LYS A 383 -12.56 13.36 -16.44
N THR A 384 -12.02 13.95 -15.38
CA THR A 384 -10.92 14.92 -15.47
C THR A 384 -9.65 14.26 -16.00
N LEU A 385 -9.29 13.07 -15.48
CA LEU A 385 -8.12 12.33 -15.97
C LEU A 385 -8.31 11.79 -17.39
N GLU A 386 -9.52 11.43 -17.78
CA GLU A 386 -9.83 10.96 -19.13
C GLU A 386 -9.65 12.05 -20.20
N LYS A 387 -9.63 13.35 -19.84
CA LYS A 387 -9.22 14.42 -20.76
C LYS A 387 -7.80 14.20 -21.33
N LEU A 388 -6.94 13.50 -20.60
CA LEU A 388 -5.57 13.18 -21.04
C LEU A 388 -5.51 12.18 -22.20
N TYR A 389 -6.63 11.55 -22.58
CA TYR A 389 -6.66 10.66 -23.75
C TYR A 389 -6.40 11.37 -25.09
N ASP A 390 -6.47 12.70 -25.15
CA ASP A 390 -6.06 13.46 -26.34
C ASP A 390 -4.53 13.47 -26.55
N LEU A 391 -3.75 13.19 -25.50
CA LEU A 391 -2.29 13.12 -25.58
C LEU A 391 -1.83 11.79 -26.22
N PRO A 392 -0.88 11.83 -27.18
CA PRO A 392 -0.45 10.62 -27.88
C PRO A 392 0.22 9.59 -26.99
N ILE A 393 0.86 10.00 -25.90
CA ILE A 393 1.55 9.11 -24.95
C ILE A 393 0.59 8.38 -24.00
N VAL A 394 -0.66 8.82 -23.84
CA VAL A 394 -1.60 8.23 -22.87
C VAL A 394 -2.39 7.10 -23.53
N GLY A 395 -2.08 5.88 -23.14
CA GLY A 395 -2.75 4.66 -23.64
C GLY A 395 -3.98 4.27 -22.85
N ASN A 396 -3.93 4.39 -21.52
CA ASN A 396 -5.05 3.99 -20.66
C ASN A 396 -5.11 4.81 -19.37
N VAL A 397 -6.32 5.15 -18.93
CA VAL A 397 -6.64 5.71 -17.62
C VAL A 397 -7.54 4.72 -16.89
N ARG A 398 -7.08 4.16 -15.76
CA ARG A 398 -7.80 3.15 -15.00
C ARG A 398 -7.70 3.35 -13.50
N GLY A 399 -8.61 2.76 -12.76
CA GLY A 399 -8.70 2.88 -11.31
C GLY A 399 -10.14 3.09 -10.85
N ASP A 400 -10.36 3.38 -9.58
CA ASP A 400 -11.67 3.72 -9.01
C ASP A 400 -11.50 4.57 -7.74
N GLY A 401 -12.57 5.28 -7.37
CA GLY A 401 -12.51 6.20 -6.23
C GLY A 401 -11.50 7.33 -6.47
N TYR A 402 -10.54 7.45 -5.55
CA TYR A 402 -9.38 8.35 -5.67
C TYR A 402 -8.09 7.56 -5.83
N PHE A 403 -8.13 6.47 -6.59
CA PHE A 403 -6.98 5.62 -6.86
C PHE A 403 -6.90 5.29 -8.36
N PHE A 404 -6.05 6.02 -9.09
CA PHE A 404 -5.93 5.94 -10.53
C PHE A 404 -4.49 5.73 -11.01
N ALA A 405 -4.38 5.19 -12.22
CA ALA A 405 -3.15 5.15 -12.99
C ALA A 405 -3.39 5.66 -14.41
N VAL A 406 -2.41 6.41 -14.91
CA VAL A 406 -2.32 6.83 -16.32
C VAL A 406 -1.18 6.04 -16.96
N GLU A 407 -1.51 5.11 -17.84
CA GLU A 407 -0.55 4.27 -18.53
C GLU A 407 -0.02 4.95 -19.78
N MET A 408 1.31 4.91 -19.94
CA MET A 408 2.01 5.50 -21.07
C MET A 408 2.36 4.45 -22.12
N VAL A 409 2.19 4.80 -23.39
CA VAL A 409 2.48 3.95 -24.55
C VAL A 409 3.22 4.74 -25.63
N LYS A 410 3.93 4.04 -26.49
CA LYS A 410 4.55 4.58 -27.71
C LYS A 410 3.55 4.68 -28.86
N ASN A 411 2.60 3.78 -28.87
CA ASN A 411 1.55 3.71 -29.89
C ASN A 411 0.24 3.24 -29.25
N LYS A 412 -0.82 4.01 -29.42
CA LYS A 412 -2.14 3.72 -28.82
C LYS A 412 -2.86 2.55 -29.50
N GLU A 413 -2.71 2.40 -30.81
CA GLU A 413 -3.40 1.37 -31.59
C GLU A 413 -2.83 -0.01 -31.29
N THR A 414 -1.50 -0.12 -31.30
CA THR A 414 -0.80 -1.37 -31.01
C THR A 414 -0.58 -1.60 -29.51
N LYS A 415 -0.82 -0.58 -28.68
CA LYS A 415 -0.52 -0.55 -27.23
C LYS A 415 0.97 -0.79 -26.94
N GLU A 416 1.85 -0.42 -27.88
CA GLU A 416 3.30 -0.61 -27.72
C GLU A 416 3.81 0.12 -26.48
N THR A 417 4.43 -0.62 -25.57
CA THR A 417 5.01 -0.09 -24.34
C THR A 417 6.42 0.44 -24.52
N LEU A 418 6.94 1.15 -23.51
CA LEU A 418 8.33 1.60 -23.49
C LEU A 418 9.27 0.39 -23.32
N THR A 419 10.39 0.39 -24.01
CA THR A 419 11.49 -0.53 -23.73
C THR A 419 12.13 -0.22 -22.37
N GLY A 420 12.89 -1.18 -21.81
CA GLY A 420 13.58 -0.95 -20.53
C GLY A 420 14.44 0.32 -20.49
N PRO A 421 15.30 0.59 -21.50
CA PRO A 421 16.08 1.82 -21.57
C PRO A 421 15.23 3.10 -21.72
N GLU A 422 14.15 3.07 -22.50
CA GLU A 422 13.22 4.19 -22.64
C GLU A 422 12.48 4.47 -21.32
N ALA A 423 12.01 3.43 -20.63
CA ALA A 423 11.39 3.55 -19.32
C ALA A 423 12.38 4.12 -18.30
N GLU A 424 13.62 3.67 -18.27
CA GLU A 424 14.66 4.20 -17.38
C GLU A 424 14.90 5.70 -17.64
N LYS A 425 15.11 6.09 -18.92
CA LYS A 425 15.33 7.47 -19.32
C LYS A 425 14.13 8.38 -19.01
N LEU A 426 12.91 7.90 -19.25
CA LEU A 426 11.71 8.70 -19.13
C LEU A 426 11.20 8.76 -17.68
N LEU A 427 10.99 7.62 -17.01
CA LEU A 427 10.37 7.59 -15.69
C LEU A 427 11.34 8.11 -14.63
N ARG A 428 12.55 7.56 -14.59
CA ARG A 428 13.55 7.89 -13.56
C ARG A 428 14.38 9.11 -13.92
N GLY A 429 14.70 9.28 -15.20
CA GLY A 429 15.51 10.40 -15.68
C GLY A 429 14.76 11.70 -15.84
N PHE A 430 13.42 11.68 -15.95
CA PHE A 430 12.65 12.88 -16.23
C PHE A 430 11.37 13.00 -15.40
N LEU A 431 10.40 12.07 -15.52
CA LEU A 431 9.03 12.25 -15.04
C LEU A 431 8.93 12.55 -13.55
N ASN A 432 9.60 11.78 -12.68
CA ASN A 432 9.50 11.99 -11.23
C ASN A 432 9.93 13.39 -10.82
N THR A 433 11.03 13.91 -11.42
CA THR A 433 11.53 15.27 -11.14
C THR A 433 10.61 16.33 -11.74
N ALA A 434 10.21 16.16 -13.01
CA ALA A 434 9.39 17.14 -13.72
C ALA A 434 8.01 17.32 -13.10
N LEU A 435 7.37 16.23 -12.68
CA LEU A 435 6.08 16.26 -11.96
C LEU A 435 6.21 17.02 -10.64
N TYR A 436 7.27 16.72 -9.87
CA TYR A 436 7.50 17.40 -8.61
C TYR A 436 7.79 18.90 -8.80
N GLU A 437 8.63 19.26 -9.77
CA GLU A 437 8.94 20.66 -10.10
C GLU A 437 7.72 21.43 -10.64
N ALA A 438 6.81 20.73 -11.32
CA ALA A 438 5.54 21.30 -11.77
C ALA A 438 4.49 21.42 -10.65
N GLY A 439 4.78 20.96 -9.42
CA GLY A 439 3.91 21.13 -8.28
C GLY A 439 3.10 19.90 -7.88
N LEU A 440 3.43 18.70 -8.38
CA LEU A 440 2.72 17.46 -8.09
C LEU A 440 3.66 16.36 -7.60
N TYR A 441 3.50 15.92 -6.36
CA TYR A 441 4.10 14.69 -5.87
C TYR A 441 3.22 13.50 -6.23
N CYS A 442 3.70 12.62 -7.09
CA CYS A 442 3.06 11.35 -7.44
C CYS A 442 4.13 10.34 -7.86
N ARG A 443 3.73 9.15 -8.27
CA ARG A 443 4.67 8.09 -8.63
C ARG A 443 4.62 7.78 -10.11
N ALA A 444 5.75 7.95 -10.82
CA ALA A 444 6.01 7.26 -12.09
C ALA A 444 6.62 5.89 -11.79
N ASP A 445 5.99 4.81 -12.24
CA ASP A 445 6.26 3.42 -11.86
C ASP A 445 6.27 2.49 -13.08
N ASP A 446 7.11 1.47 -13.06
CA ASP A 446 7.26 0.46 -14.10
C ASP A 446 7.35 -0.98 -13.54
N ARG A 447 6.78 -1.21 -12.35
CA ARG A 447 6.67 -2.56 -11.76
C ARG A 447 5.74 -3.51 -12.55
N GLY A 448 5.09 -3.00 -13.54
CA GLY A 448 4.38 -3.61 -14.63
C GLY A 448 4.65 -2.78 -15.87
N ASP A 449 3.60 -2.30 -16.55
CA ASP A 449 3.74 -1.31 -17.62
C ASP A 449 4.01 0.10 -17.05
N PRO A 450 4.62 1.02 -17.84
CA PRO A 450 4.91 2.38 -17.39
C PRO A 450 3.66 3.18 -17.06
N VAL A 451 3.50 3.61 -15.82
CA VAL A 451 2.31 4.33 -15.33
C VAL A 451 2.68 5.51 -14.43
N ILE A 452 1.82 6.52 -14.40
CA ILE A 452 1.77 7.52 -13.32
C ILE A 452 0.62 7.11 -12.40
N GLN A 453 0.91 6.92 -11.11
CA GLN A 453 -0.07 6.56 -10.08
C GLN A 453 -0.49 7.77 -9.27
N LEU A 454 -1.79 7.89 -9.05
CA LEU A 454 -2.44 8.94 -8.28
C LEU A 454 -3.31 8.34 -7.18
N ALA A 455 -3.13 8.83 -5.98
CA ALA A 455 -3.93 8.48 -4.80
C ALA A 455 -3.93 9.67 -3.82
N PRO A 456 -4.48 10.83 -4.21
CA PRO A 456 -4.43 12.04 -3.39
C PRO A 456 -5.22 11.88 -2.09
N PRO A 457 -5.08 12.78 -1.10
CA PRO A 457 -5.95 12.85 0.07
C PRO A 457 -7.42 12.87 -0.32
N LEU A 458 -8.25 12.19 0.47
CA LEU A 458 -9.68 12.06 0.19
C LEU A 458 -10.48 13.36 0.43
N THR A 459 -9.82 14.37 0.94
CA THR A 459 -10.37 15.70 1.23
C THR A 459 -10.36 16.65 0.04
N ILE A 460 -9.66 16.29 -1.06
CA ILE A 460 -9.60 17.15 -2.26
C ILE A 460 -10.88 17.07 -3.09
N GLY A 461 -11.04 18.00 -4.03
CA GLY A 461 -12.21 18.13 -4.87
C GLY A 461 -11.90 18.55 -6.33
N PRO A 462 -12.92 18.99 -7.08
CA PRO A 462 -12.79 19.28 -8.51
C PRO A 462 -11.69 20.30 -8.84
N LYS A 463 -11.45 21.29 -7.99
CA LYS A 463 -10.40 22.29 -8.20
C LYS A 463 -9.02 21.65 -8.29
N GLU A 464 -8.69 20.80 -7.31
CA GLU A 464 -7.41 20.11 -7.25
C GLU A 464 -7.31 19.04 -8.36
N PHE A 465 -8.41 18.46 -8.81
CA PHE A 465 -8.41 17.54 -9.96
C PHE A 465 -8.01 18.24 -11.25
N ASP A 466 -8.56 19.42 -11.51
CA ASP A 466 -8.18 20.21 -12.70
C ASP A 466 -6.72 20.67 -12.63
N GLU A 467 -6.21 21.02 -11.43
CA GLU A 467 -4.82 21.37 -11.23
C GLU A 467 -3.89 20.16 -11.50
N ILE A 468 -4.23 18.98 -10.99
CA ILE A 468 -3.50 17.73 -11.26
C ILE A 468 -3.48 17.43 -12.76
N GLU A 469 -4.63 17.55 -13.44
CA GLU A 469 -4.73 17.30 -14.89
C GLU A 469 -3.85 18.26 -15.70
N GLN A 470 -3.84 19.54 -15.38
CA GLN A 470 -3.03 20.54 -16.06
C GLN A 470 -1.53 20.28 -15.91
N ILE A 471 -1.09 19.88 -14.70
CA ILE A 471 0.31 19.49 -14.43
C ILE A 471 0.66 18.25 -15.25
N LEU A 472 -0.18 17.21 -15.20
CA LEU A 472 0.03 15.96 -15.95
C LEU A 472 0.09 16.24 -17.45
N ARG A 473 -0.82 17.04 -18.00
CA ARG A 473 -0.88 17.41 -19.41
C ARG A 473 0.43 18.07 -19.85
N THR A 474 0.88 19.05 -19.09
CA THR A 474 2.11 19.78 -19.40
C THR A 474 3.32 18.84 -19.41
N VAL A 475 3.48 18.03 -18.37
CA VAL A 475 4.64 17.14 -18.23
C VAL A 475 4.59 15.98 -19.23
N LEU A 476 3.40 15.40 -19.49
CA LEU A 476 3.24 14.31 -20.47
C LEU A 476 3.43 14.79 -21.92
N THR A 477 3.07 16.03 -22.22
CA THR A 477 3.38 16.64 -23.54
C THR A 477 4.89 16.75 -23.76
N GLU A 478 5.64 17.16 -22.76
CA GLU A 478 7.10 17.21 -22.85
C GLU A 478 7.72 15.80 -22.85
N ALA A 479 7.15 14.87 -22.08
CA ALA A 479 7.58 13.45 -22.07
C ALA A 479 7.48 12.83 -23.47
N TRP A 480 6.39 13.11 -24.19
CA TRP A 480 6.18 12.65 -25.56
C TRP A 480 7.26 13.17 -26.53
N LYS A 481 7.60 14.46 -26.44
CA LYS A 481 8.67 15.04 -27.27
C LYS A 481 10.01 14.35 -27.02
N ARG A 482 10.34 14.09 -25.74
CA ARG A 482 11.60 13.42 -25.34
C ARG A 482 11.66 11.96 -25.75
N LEU A 483 10.53 11.30 -25.84
CA LEU A 483 10.44 9.90 -26.29
C LEU A 483 10.72 9.78 -27.81
N ASN A 484 10.39 10.84 -28.58
CA ASN A 484 10.52 10.89 -30.03
C ASN A 484 11.72 11.71 -30.53
N SER A 485 12.57 12.21 -29.62
CA SER A 485 13.85 12.87 -29.91
C SER A 485 15.02 11.93 -29.69
#